data_0c3feebce3097568b9726f76a6ad1186
#
_entry.id   0c3feebce3097568b9726f76a6ad1186
#
_cell.length_a   1.000
_cell.length_b   1.000
_cell.length_c   1.000
_cell.angle_alpha   90.00
_cell.angle_beta   90.00
_cell.angle_gamma   90.00
#
_symmetry.space_group_name_H-M   'P 1'
#
loop_
_entity.id
_entity.type
_entity.pdbx_description
1 polymer ?
#
loop_
_entity_poly.entity_id
_entity_poly.type
_entity_poly.pdbx_seq_one_letter_code
_entity_poly.pdbx_strand_id
1 'polypeptide(L)'
;MIVRTQNSESKIKEFFEFCKENEVEFVDFRFSDIKGTWNHIAYSFGALTHGMFKEGIPFDASCFKGWQSIEHSDMILTPDLVRYFIDPFSADVSVVVFCDVYDVYKNQPYEKCPRSIAKKALQHLKDSGLGDVAYFGAENEFFIFDSIKIKDASNSQYYEVDSEEGEWNRDRSFENGVNFGHRPGKQGGYLPVPPTDTMMDIRTEIVKVLNQVGLETFVVHHEVAQAQGEVGVKFGDLVEAADNVQKLKYVVKMIAHLNGKTATFMPKPLYGDNGSGMHTHVSIWKNNENLFGGETYKGLSEFALHFLGGVLRHARGLAAFTNASTNSYKRLIPGYEAPSILTYSASNRSASVRIPYGISKNSARFEFRFPDSSSNPYLAFGAILMAGIDGIKNKMDPGEAMDINLFKLTLDEIREKGIKQMPHTLRRSLEEMLADKQYLKEGQVFSEEFIQAYQSLKFHSEVFPWESKPHPFEFITTYSC
;
A
#
# COMPACT_ATOMS: atom_id res chain seq x y z
N MET A 1 21.45 17.36 -26.48
CA MET A 1 20.65 17.50 -25.24
C MET A 1 19.96 16.15 -24.98
N ILE A 2 20.28 15.47 -23.91
CA ILE A 2 19.70 14.15 -23.62
C ILE A 2 18.34 14.41 -22.99
N VAL A 3 17.25 14.06 -23.71
CA VAL A 3 15.89 14.12 -23.16
C VAL A 3 15.72 12.93 -22.21
N ARG A 4 15.62 13.19 -20.91
CA ARG A 4 15.49 12.17 -19.86
C ARG A 4 14.04 11.95 -19.41
N THR A 5 13.15 12.90 -19.70
CA THR A 5 11.73 12.81 -19.36
C THR A 5 10.88 12.54 -20.59
N GLN A 6 9.69 11.98 -20.39
CA GLN A 6 8.70 11.76 -21.46
C GLN A 6 7.79 12.99 -21.70
N ASN A 7 8.09 14.13 -21.08
CA ASN A 7 7.29 15.33 -21.22
C ASN A 7 7.50 15.99 -22.59
N SER A 8 6.43 16.11 -23.37
CA SER A 8 6.45 16.89 -24.59
C SER A 8 6.51 18.39 -24.30
N GLU A 9 6.99 19.18 -25.26
CA GLU A 9 7.03 20.63 -25.11
C GLU A 9 5.63 21.23 -24.83
N SER A 10 4.59 20.66 -25.45
CA SER A 10 3.20 21.08 -25.19
C SER A 10 2.79 20.87 -23.74
N LYS A 11 3.08 19.71 -23.15
CA LYS A 11 2.76 19.42 -21.74
C LYS A 11 3.52 20.33 -20.78
N ILE A 12 4.79 20.64 -21.09
CA ILE A 12 5.57 21.58 -20.27
C ILE A 12 4.93 22.96 -20.33
N LYS A 13 4.55 23.42 -21.52
CA LYS A 13 3.88 24.72 -21.69
C LYS A 13 2.54 24.76 -20.96
N GLU A 14 1.70 23.76 -21.12
CA GLU A 14 0.41 23.62 -20.41
C GLU A 14 0.59 23.65 -18.87
N PHE A 15 1.61 22.97 -18.35
CA PHE A 15 1.92 23.00 -16.93
C PHE A 15 2.33 24.39 -16.43
N PHE A 16 3.17 25.11 -17.18
CA PHE A 16 3.55 26.50 -16.84
C PHE A 16 2.36 27.45 -16.92
N GLU A 17 1.46 27.29 -17.90
CA GLU A 17 0.21 28.05 -18.00
C GLU A 17 -0.69 27.76 -16.80
N PHE A 18 -0.91 26.47 -16.46
CA PHE A 18 -1.65 26.06 -15.27
C PHE A 18 -1.09 26.70 -13.99
N CYS A 19 0.24 26.68 -13.81
CA CYS A 19 0.86 27.31 -12.64
C CYS A 19 0.62 28.81 -12.56
N LYS A 20 0.65 29.51 -13.69
CA LYS A 20 0.38 30.95 -13.73
C LYS A 20 -1.08 31.30 -13.46
N GLU A 21 -2.01 30.53 -14.03
CA GLU A 21 -3.45 30.73 -13.85
C GLU A 21 -3.89 30.48 -12.40
N ASN A 22 -3.19 29.60 -11.69
CA ASN A 22 -3.47 29.26 -10.29
C ASN A 22 -2.56 29.99 -9.30
N GLU A 23 -1.79 30.99 -9.75
CA GLU A 23 -0.89 31.80 -8.89
C GLU A 23 0.08 30.95 -8.06
N VAL A 24 0.62 29.88 -8.67
CA VAL A 24 1.53 28.93 -8.00
C VAL A 24 2.83 29.63 -7.65
N GLU A 25 3.23 29.52 -6.38
CA GLU A 25 4.49 30.05 -5.86
C GLU A 25 5.58 28.98 -5.77
N PHE A 26 5.22 27.73 -5.47
CA PHE A 26 6.15 26.63 -5.34
C PHE A 26 5.70 25.39 -6.15
N VAL A 27 6.69 24.66 -6.66
CA VAL A 27 6.46 23.33 -7.25
C VAL A 27 7.23 22.31 -6.44
N ASP A 28 6.50 21.32 -5.90
CA ASP A 28 6.96 20.31 -4.99
C ASP A 28 7.09 18.97 -5.73
N PHE A 29 8.33 18.56 -6.02
CA PHE A 29 8.65 17.35 -6.76
C PHE A 29 8.75 16.18 -5.78
N ARG A 30 7.78 15.25 -5.84
CA ARG A 30 7.66 14.14 -4.90
C ARG A 30 8.00 12.81 -5.55
N PHE A 31 8.73 11.97 -4.80
CA PHE A 31 9.11 10.63 -5.21
C PHE A 31 9.07 9.67 -4.03
N SER A 32 8.96 8.36 -4.30
CA SER A 32 8.91 7.34 -3.27
C SER A 32 10.22 6.57 -3.18
N ASP A 33 10.74 6.37 -1.96
CA ASP A 33 11.86 5.48 -1.70
C ASP A 33 11.44 3.99 -1.71
N ILE A 34 12.40 3.09 -1.53
CA ILE A 34 12.16 1.63 -1.50
C ILE A 34 11.13 1.23 -0.43
N LYS A 35 11.09 1.93 0.70
CA LYS A 35 10.13 1.66 1.79
C LYS A 35 8.72 2.16 1.51
N GLY A 36 8.54 2.99 0.49
CA GLY A 36 7.28 3.65 0.19
C GLY A 36 7.10 4.98 0.92
N THR A 37 8.15 5.50 1.52
CA THR A 37 8.14 6.86 2.08
C THR A 37 8.09 7.86 0.95
N TRP A 38 7.20 8.83 1.04
CA TRP A 38 7.08 9.90 0.07
C TRP A 38 8.02 11.04 0.48
N ASN A 39 9.01 11.32 -0.36
CA ASN A 39 10.04 12.33 -0.17
C ASN A 39 9.86 13.45 -1.19
N HIS A 40 10.42 14.63 -0.93
CA HIS A 40 10.23 15.79 -1.79
C HIS A 40 11.41 16.74 -1.84
N ILE A 41 11.41 17.56 -2.90
CA ILE A 41 12.21 18.78 -3.02
C ILE A 41 11.35 19.85 -3.70
N ALA A 42 11.30 21.05 -3.13
CA ALA A 42 10.50 22.13 -3.65
C ALA A 42 11.37 23.23 -4.27
N TYR A 43 10.87 23.83 -5.35
CA TYR A 43 11.45 25.00 -6.00
C TYR A 43 10.43 26.12 -6.05
N SER A 44 10.88 27.37 -5.87
CA SER A 44 10.05 28.53 -6.20
C SER A 44 9.73 28.52 -7.69
N PHE A 45 8.50 28.84 -8.06
CA PHE A 45 8.05 28.81 -9.46
C PHE A 45 8.91 29.69 -10.37
N GLY A 46 9.34 30.86 -9.86
CA GLY A 46 10.20 31.78 -10.61
C GLY A 46 11.61 31.27 -10.94
N ALA A 47 12.07 30.20 -10.21
CA ALA A 47 13.36 29.56 -10.48
C ALA A 47 13.27 28.41 -11.49
N LEU A 48 12.06 28.00 -11.89
CA LEU A 48 11.87 26.87 -12.80
C LEU A 48 12.12 27.25 -14.24
N THR A 49 12.73 26.34 -14.98
CA THR A 49 12.94 26.46 -16.42
C THR A 49 12.37 25.27 -17.17
N HIS A 50 12.00 25.44 -18.44
CA HIS A 50 11.57 24.31 -19.28
C HIS A 50 12.62 23.19 -19.36
N GLY A 51 13.92 23.54 -19.25
CA GLY A 51 15.03 22.59 -19.24
C GLY A 51 14.94 21.60 -18.10
N MET A 52 14.54 22.05 -16.91
CA MET A 52 14.40 21.16 -15.73
C MET A 52 13.36 20.06 -15.94
N PHE A 53 12.33 20.29 -16.75
CA PHE A 53 11.32 19.29 -17.08
C PHE A 53 11.73 18.35 -18.22
N LYS A 54 12.81 18.65 -18.95
CA LYS A 54 13.39 17.79 -19.99
C LYS A 54 14.61 17.02 -19.51
N GLU A 55 15.47 17.69 -18.75
CA GLU A 55 16.74 17.14 -18.27
C GLU A 55 16.59 16.50 -16.89
N GLY A 56 15.56 16.92 -16.14
CA GLY A 56 15.24 16.51 -14.77
C GLY A 56 15.94 17.36 -13.72
N ILE A 57 15.75 16.99 -12.45
CA ILE A 57 16.18 17.75 -11.26
C ILE A 57 17.20 16.90 -10.49
N PRO A 58 18.45 17.37 -10.32
CA PRO A 58 19.48 16.63 -9.63
C PRO A 58 19.20 16.58 -8.11
N PHE A 59 19.53 15.44 -7.49
CA PHE A 59 19.47 15.25 -6.04
C PHE A 59 20.48 14.20 -5.58
N ASP A 60 20.80 14.20 -4.29
CA ASP A 60 21.69 13.22 -3.65
C ASP A 60 20.90 11.98 -3.20
N ALA A 61 21.11 10.87 -3.89
CA ALA A 61 20.44 9.60 -3.58
C ALA A 61 21.14 8.77 -2.48
N SER A 62 22.35 9.15 -2.04
CA SER A 62 23.06 8.44 -0.97
C SER A 62 22.41 8.59 0.40
N CYS A 63 21.59 9.64 0.57
CA CYS A 63 20.79 9.86 1.77
C CYS A 63 19.65 8.83 1.95
N PHE A 64 19.32 8.06 0.91
CA PHE A 64 18.23 7.07 0.94
C PHE A 64 18.79 5.67 1.15
N LYS A 65 18.44 5.05 2.28
CA LYS A 65 18.91 3.71 2.62
C LYS A 65 18.53 2.67 1.55
N GLY A 66 19.51 1.88 1.12
CA GLY A 66 19.34 0.86 0.10
C GLY A 66 19.41 1.36 -1.34
N TRP A 67 19.58 2.68 -1.56
CA TRP A 67 19.71 3.25 -2.90
C TRP A 67 21.14 3.22 -3.41
N GLN A 68 21.92 4.28 -3.21
CA GLN A 68 23.27 4.41 -3.75
C GLN A 68 24.32 4.60 -2.66
N SER A 69 25.56 4.32 -3.01
CA SER A 69 26.71 4.71 -2.22
C SER A 69 27.07 6.17 -2.47
N ILE A 70 27.85 6.76 -1.59
CA ILE A 70 28.25 8.17 -1.68
C ILE A 70 29.06 8.49 -2.94
N GLU A 71 29.79 7.49 -3.49
CA GLU A 71 30.62 7.64 -4.70
C GLU A 71 29.78 7.71 -5.99
N HIS A 72 28.49 7.33 -5.93
CA HIS A 72 27.54 7.35 -7.03
C HIS A 72 26.21 8.01 -6.63
N SER A 73 26.32 9.10 -5.85
CA SER A 73 25.16 9.72 -5.20
C SER A 73 24.25 10.52 -6.13
N ASP A 74 24.79 11.06 -7.21
CA ASP A 74 24.06 11.95 -8.10
C ASP A 74 23.01 11.18 -8.92
N MET A 75 21.74 11.49 -8.67
CA MET A 75 20.59 11.00 -9.41
C MET A 75 19.70 12.14 -9.87
N ILE A 76 18.76 11.85 -10.74
CA ILE A 76 17.86 12.86 -11.32
C ILE A 76 16.42 12.46 -11.06
N LEU A 77 15.61 13.39 -10.53
CA LEU A 77 14.16 13.30 -10.55
C LEU A 77 13.66 13.66 -11.94
N THR A 78 12.83 12.80 -12.50
CA THR A 78 12.15 13.03 -13.79
C THR A 78 10.68 13.31 -13.53
N PRO A 79 10.23 14.59 -13.59
CA PRO A 79 8.85 14.97 -13.33
C PRO A 79 7.89 14.31 -14.31
N ASP A 80 6.74 13.86 -13.83
CA ASP A 80 5.65 13.29 -14.63
C ASP A 80 4.49 14.29 -14.71
N LEU A 81 4.40 15.03 -15.81
CA LEU A 81 3.37 16.05 -16.03
C LEU A 81 2.01 15.49 -16.47
N VAL A 82 1.80 14.19 -16.36
CA VAL A 82 0.47 13.58 -16.51
C VAL A 82 -0.33 13.69 -15.22
N ARG A 83 0.37 13.71 -14.06
CA ARG A 83 -0.27 13.66 -12.74
C ARG A 83 0.37 14.68 -11.80
N TYR A 84 -0.38 15.73 -11.50
CA TYR A 84 -0.04 16.75 -10.53
C TYR A 84 -1.32 17.30 -9.88
N PHE A 85 -1.20 17.97 -8.75
CA PHE A 85 -2.33 18.59 -8.06
C PHE A 85 -1.86 19.74 -7.19
N ILE A 86 -2.76 20.70 -6.90
CA ILE A 86 -2.49 21.78 -5.94
C ILE A 86 -2.56 21.18 -4.53
N ASP A 87 -1.53 21.43 -3.72
CA ASP A 87 -1.47 20.97 -2.32
C ASP A 87 -2.41 21.81 -1.45
N PRO A 88 -3.48 21.23 -0.90
CA PRO A 88 -4.45 21.99 -0.09
C PRO A 88 -3.95 22.34 1.32
N PHE A 89 -2.76 21.87 1.69
CA PHE A 89 -2.21 22.03 3.05
C PHE A 89 -1.02 23.00 3.12
N SER A 90 -0.50 23.42 1.99
CA SER A 90 0.58 24.41 1.95
C SER A 90 0.04 25.81 2.24
N ALA A 91 0.80 26.60 3.00
CA ALA A 91 0.45 28.01 3.27
C ALA A 91 0.46 28.86 2.00
N ASP A 92 1.46 28.63 1.15
CA ASP A 92 1.59 29.26 -0.15
C ASP A 92 1.11 28.29 -1.24
N VAL A 93 0.56 28.81 -2.34
CA VAL A 93 0.04 27.96 -3.41
C VAL A 93 1.12 27.10 -4.00
N SER A 94 1.03 25.81 -3.76
CA SER A 94 2.04 24.82 -4.15
C SER A 94 1.44 23.74 -5.04
N VAL A 95 2.16 23.32 -6.08
CA VAL A 95 1.78 22.20 -6.93
C VAL A 95 2.68 21.02 -6.66
N VAL A 96 2.08 19.88 -6.34
CA VAL A 96 2.76 18.59 -6.20
C VAL A 96 2.88 17.93 -7.56
N VAL A 97 4.10 17.51 -7.93
CA VAL A 97 4.39 16.76 -9.16
C VAL A 97 5.02 15.43 -8.79
N PHE A 98 4.46 14.32 -9.27
CA PHE A 98 5.06 13.00 -9.10
C PHE A 98 6.32 12.86 -9.96
N CYS A 99 7.35 12.23 -9.39
CA CYS A 99 8.62 12.02 -10.09
C CYS A 99 9.01 10.54 -10.09
N ASP A 100 9.60 10.13 -11.21
CA ASP A 100 10.45 8.93 -11.26
C ASP A 100 11.90 9.32 -10.96
N VAL A 101 12.78 8.33 -10.83
CA VAL A 101 14.22 8.53 -10.64
C VAL A 101 14.99 7.96 -11.82
N TYR A 102 15.99 8.69 -12.27
CA TYR A 102 16.85 8.33 -13.38
C TYR A 102 18.31 8.20 -12.94
N ASP A 103 18.93 7.10 -13.35
CA ASP A 103 20.33 6.80 -13.08
C ASP A 103 21.21 7.45 -14.15
N VAL A 104 21.99 8.44 -13.74
CA VAL A 104 22.89 9.18 -14.66
C VAL A 104 24.10 8.35 -15.07
N TYR A 105 24.52 7.42 -14.23
CA TYR A 105 25.70 6.58 -14.48
C TYR A 105 25.40 5.47 -15.48
N LYS A 106 24.22 4.83 -15.34
CA LYS A 106 23.75 3.79 -16.26
C LYS A 106 22.96 4.35 -17.44
N ASN A 107 22.64 5.65 -17.43
CA ASN A 107 21.82 6.36 -18.44
C ASN A 107 20.48 5.68 -18.73
N GLN A 108 19.74 5.32 -17.68
CA GLN A 108 18.47 4.63 -17.74
C GLN A 108 17.56 4.96 -16.53
N PRO A 109 16.25 4.65 -16.56
CA PRO A 109 15.41 4.70 -15.37
C PRO A 109 16.04 3.91 -14.23
N TYR A 110 16.07 4.50 -13.03
CA TYR A 110 16.74 3.89 -11.88
C TYR A 110 16.05 2.58 -11.46
N GLU A 111 16.82 1.50 -11.43
CA GLU A 111 16.31 0.15 -11.17
C GLU A 111 15.67 -0.02 -9.79
N LYS A 112 16.05 0.82 -8.82
CA LYS A 112 15.50 0.79 -7.46
C LYS A 112 14.41 1.83 -7.23
N CYS A 113 13.97 2.53 -8.28
CA CYS A 113 12.81 3.43 -8.21
C CYS A 113 11.51 2.62 -8.24
N PRO A 114 10.71 2.62 -7.15
CA PRO A 114 9.50 1.79 -7.09
C PRO A 114 8.47 2.14 -8.17
N ARG A 115 8.30 3.43 -8.46
CA ARG A 115 7.36 3.90 -9.48
C ARG A 115 7.80 3.47 -10.89
N SER A 116 9.10 3.46 -11.17
CA SER A 116 9.64 2.92 -12.42
C SER A 116 9.45 1.41 -12.55
N ILE A 117 9.56 0.65 -11.43
CA ILE A 117 9.26 -0.79 -11.39
C ILE A 117 7.78 -1.03 -11.75
N ALA A 118 6.86 -0.26 -11.17
CA ALA A 118 5.43 -0.34 -11.49
C ALA A 118 5.14 -0.07 -12.98
N LYS A 119 5.78 0.95 -13.55
CA LYS A 119 5.71 1.24 -15.00
C LYS A 119 6.23 0.08 -15.86
N LYS A 120 7.36 -0.52 -15.47
CA LYS A 120 7.91 -1.70 -16.15
C LYS A 120 6.98 -2.90 -16.07
N ALA A 121 6.29 -3.13 -14.95
CA ALA A 121 5.33 -4.21 -14.81
C ALA A 121 4.13 -4.05 -15.78
N LEU A 122 3.58 -2.84 -15.89
CA LEU A 122 2.55 -2.52 -16.89
C LEU A 122 3.05 -2.70 -18.32
N GLN A 123 4.27 -2.26 -18.61
CA GLN A 123 4.85 -2.43 -19.94
C GLN A 123 5.05 -3.90 -20.27
N HIS A 124 5.52 -4.71 -19.30
CA HIS A 124 5.66 -6.15 -19.48
C HIS A 124 4.32 -6.86 -19.77
N LEU A 125 3.22 -6.42 -19.14
CA LEU A 125 1.88 -6.91 -19.47
C LEU A 125 1.54 -6.65 -20.95
N LYS A 126 1.82 -5.43 -21.44
CA LYS A 126 1.57 -5.05 -22.86
C LYS A 126 2.46 -5.84 -23.81
N ASP A 127 3.76 -5.90 -23.53
CA ASP A 127 4.75 -6.58 -24.39
C ASP A 127 4.50 -8.10 -24.48
N SER A 128 3.96 -8.69 -23.42
CA SER A 128 3.54 -10.09 -23.42
C SER A 128 2.25 -10.36 -24.23
N GLY A 129 1.56 -9.31 -24.65
CA GLY A 129 0.28 -9.41 -25.36
C GLY A 129 -0.89 -9.91 -24.52
N LEU A 130 -0.72 -10.04 -23.20
CA LEU A 130 -1.73 -10.56 -22.29
C LEU A 130 -2.78 -9.53 -21.87
N GLY A 131 -2.49 -8.24 -22.03
CA GLY A 131 -3.42 -7.16 -21.70
C GLY A 131 -2.86 -5.80 -22.07
N ASP A 132 -3.74 -4.79 -22.16
CA ASP A 132 -3.36 -3.41 -22.44
C ASP A 132 -3.22 -2.60 -21.15
N VAL A 133 -4.02 -2.95 -20.13
CA VAL A 133 -4.04 -2.30 -18.83
C VAL A 133 -4.41 -3.29 -17.73
N ALA A 134 -3.79 -3.14 -16.57
CA ALA A 134 -4.19 -3.77 -15.33
C ALA A 134 -4.74 -2.68 -14.41
N TYR A 135 -6.02 -2.78 -14.04
CA TYR A 135 -6.64 -1.89 -13.07
C TYR A 135 -6.46 -2.41 -11.66
N PHE A 136 -6.12 -1.49 -10.76
CA PHE A 136 -5.96 -1.72 -9.34
C PHE A 136 -6.87 -0.78 -8.55
N GLY A 137 -7.52 -1.29 -7.51
CA GLY A 137 -8.29 -0.50 -6.56
C GLY A 137 -7.87 -0.91 -5.14
N ALA A 138 -7.46 0.05 -4.32
CA ALA A 138 -7.01 -0.21 -2.96
C ALA A 138 -8.04 0.30 -1.95
N GLU A 139 -8.44 -0.57 -1.01
CA GLU A 139 -9.22 -0.24 0.17
C GLU A 139 -8.25 -0.10 1.34
N ASN A 140 -7.89 1.15 1.68
CA ASN A 140 -6.91 1.42 2.73
C ASN A 140 -7.61 1.71 4.05
N GLU A 141 -7.43 0.85 5.02
CA GLU A 141 -7.83 1.05 6.40
C GLU A 141 -6.73 1.80 7.18
N PHE A 142 -7.11 2.59 8.16
CA PHE A 142 -6.20 3.38 8.99
C PHE A 142 -6.78 3.62 10.38
N PHE A 143 -5.91 3.96 11.33
CA PHE A 143 -6.30 4.40 12.67
C PHE A 143 -6.06 5.89 12.85
N ILE A 144 -6.94 6.55 13.58
CA ILE A 144 -6.76 7.94 14.04
C ILE A 144 -6.76 7.94 15.57
N PHE A 145 -5.61 8.27 16.15
CA PHE A 145 -5.41 8.35 17.61
C PHE A 145 -5.32 9.81 18.07
N ASP A 146 -5.72 10.05 19.31
CA ASP A 146 -5.54 11.36 19.96
C ASP A 146 -4.07 11.61 20.25
N SER A 147 -3.34 10.59 20.67
CA SER A 147 -1.91 10.70 20.92
C SER A 147 -1.18 9.36 20.82
N ILE A 148 0.14 9.44 20.65
CA ILE A 148 1.04 8.30 20.74
C ILE A 148 2.29 8.69 21.53
N LYS A 149 2.72 7.80 22.45
CA LYS A 149 4.02 7.88 23.12
C LYS A 149 4.83 6.62 22.79
N ILE A 150 6.09 6.80 22.46
CA ILE A 150 7.01 5.69 22.14
C ILE A 150 8.29 5.90 22.94
N LYS A 151 8.72 4.87 23.66
CA LYS A 151 10.04 4.81 24.28
C LYS A 151 10.76 3.55 23.81
N ASP A 152 11.96 3.73 23.29
CA ASP A 152 12.83 2.67 22.81
C ASP A 152 14.25 2.89 23.33
N ALA A 153 14.47 2.51 24.59
CA ALA A 153 15.76 2.57 25.28
C ALA A 153 16.15 1.16 25.76
N SER A 154 17.45 0.91 25.96
CA SER A 154 17.96 -0.40 26.34
C SER A 154 17.36 -0.96 27.65
N ASN A 155 16.94 -0.09 28.55
CA ASN A 155 16.39 -0.44 29.86
C ASN A 155 14.88 -0.23 29.98
N SER A 156 14.22 0.32 28.96
CA SER A 156 12.78 0.65 29.02
C SER A 156 12.21 0.80 27.63
N GLN A 157 11.25 -0.04 27.30
CA GLN A 157 10.56 -0.03 26.03
C GLN A 157 9.06 -0.09 26.25
N TYR A 158 8.33 0.85 25.67
CA TYR A 158 6.88 0.84 25.65
C TYR A 158 6.34 1.68 24.49
N TYR A 159 5.11 1.42 24.14
CA TYR A 159 4.27 2.34 23.39
C TYR A 159 2.97 2.55 24.16
N GLU A 160 2.38 3.73 24.01
CA GLU A 160 1.07 4.07 24.54
C GLU A 160 0.34 4.86 23.47
N VAL A 161 -0.82 4.37 23.03
CA VAL A 161 -1.72 5.08 22.13
C VAL A 161 -2.97 5.47 22.92
N ASP A 162 -3.52 6.64 22.63
CA ASP A 162 -4.76 7.09 23.24
C ASP A 162 -5.78 7.45 22.16
N SER A 163 -7.05 7.19 22.45
CA SER A 163 -8.18 7.56 21.61
C SER A 163 -9.42 7.77 22.50
N GLU A 164 -10.21 8.78 22.20
CA GLU A 164 -11.51 8.98 22.84
C GLU A 164 -12.41 7.74 22.69
N GLU A 165 -12.28 7.00 21.61
CA GLU A 165 -13.01 5.73 21.37
C GLU A 165 -12.42 4.54 22.14
N GLY A 166 -11.26 4.68 22.76
CA GLY A 166 -10.57 3.61 23.48
C GLY A 166 -11.36 3.07 24.65
N GLU A 167 -11.50 1.72 24.71
CA GLU A 167 -12.18 1.07 25.85
C GLU A 167 -11.54 1.35 27.19
N TRP A 168 -10.23 1.65 27.19
CA TRP A 168 -9.46 2.04 28.37
C TRP A 168 -9.81 3.43 28.93
N ASN A 169 -10.64 4.20 28.21
CA ASN A 169 -11.12 5.52 28.59
C ASN A 169 -12.56 5.51 29.14
N ARG A 170 -13.12 4.35 29.46
CA ARG A 170 -14.51 4.25 29.96
C ARG A 170 -14.72 4.91 31.31
N ASP A 171 -13.69 4.91 32.17
CA ASP A 171 -13.70 5.51 33.51
C ASP A 171 -12.87 6.80 33.60
N ARG A 172 -12.36 7.29 32.47
CA ARG A 172 -11.50 8.48 32.42
C ARG A 172 -12.28 9.76 32.76
N SER A 173 -11.67 10.62 33.59
CA SER A 173 -12.06 12.00 33.72
C SER A 173 -11.33 12.85 32.69
N PHE A 174 -12.06 13.73 32.01
CA PHE A 174 -11.48 14.67 31.04
C PHE A 174 -11.31 16.04 31.72
N GLU A 175 -10.20 16.73 31.44
CA GLU A 175 -9.91 18.06 32.04
C GLU A 175 -10.96 19.10 31.59
N ASN A 176 -11.41 19.05 30.35
CA ASN A 176 -12.33 19.99 29.72
C ASN A 176 -13.56 19.26 29.18
N GLY A 177 -14.40 18.70 30.06
CA GLY A 177 -15.62 18.06 29.64
C GLY A 177 -16.03 16.88 30.49
N VAL A 178 -17.08 16.21 30.06
CA VAL A 178 -17.63 15.01 30.71
C VAL A 178 -17.39 13.78 29.85
N ASN A 179 -17.31 12.62 30.48
CA ASN A 179 -17.24 11.34 29.78
C ASN A 179 -18.66 10.92 29.37
N PHE A 180 -19.00 11.05 28.10
CA PHE A 180 -20.33 10.71 27.59
C PHE A 180 -20.56 9.21 27.41
N GLY A 181 -19.51 8.38 27.51
CA GLY A 181 -19.64 6.92 27.53
C GLY A 181 -19.91 6.25 26.17
N HIS A 182 -20.14 7.00 25.09
CA HIS A 182 -20.37 6.45 23.77
C HIS A 182 -19.05 5.99 23.14
N ARG A 183 -18.86 4.66 23.04
CA ARG A 183 -17.66 4.03 22.47
C ARG A 183 -18.01 2.74 21.79
N PRO A 184 -17.36 2.41 20.65
CA PRO A 184 -17.67 1.18 19.91
C PRO A 184 -17.28 -0.11 20.66
N GLY A 185 -16.26 -0.09 21.50
CA GLY A 185 -15.72 -1.29 22.14
C GLY A 185 -14.87 -2.14 21.19
N LYS A 186 -14.15 -3.11 21.74
CA LYS A 186 -13.32 -4.06 20.95
C LYS A 186 -14.16 -4.83 19.95
N GLN A 187 -13.71 -4.85 18.68
CA GLN A 187 -14.37 -5.54 17.57
C GLN A 187 -15.86 -5.11 17.38
N GLY A 188 -16.27 -3.96 17.90
CA GLY A 188 -17.64 -3.45 17.89
C GLY A 188 -17.84 -2.18 17.05
N GLY A 189 -16.80 -1.72 16.34
CA GLY A 189 -16.79 -0.45 15.63
C GLY A 189 -17.39 -0.45 14.22
N TYR A 190 -17.89 -1.58 13.71
CA TYR A 190 -18.34 -1.62 12.33
C TYR A 190 -19.69 -0.90 12.13
N LEU A 191 -19.62 0.21 11.39
CA LEU A 191 -20.77 1.03 10.99
C LEU A 191 -21.64 1.63 12.11
N PRO A 192 -21.10 2.09 13.25
CA PRO A 192 -21.92 2.78 14.22
C PRO A 192 -22.32 4.17 13.69
N VAL A 193 -23.39 4.71 14.22
CA VAL A 193 -23.75 6.11 13.97
C VAL A 193 -23.22 7.01 15.10
N PRO A 194 -23.02 8.32 14.86
CA PRO A 194 -22.77 9.27 15.94
C PRO A 194 -23.86 9.20 17.04
N PRO A 195 -23.51 9.38 18.31
CA PRO A 195 -22.22 9.82 18.85
C PRO A 195 -21.22 8.69 19.11
N THR A 196 -21.55 7.43 18.86
CA THR A 196 -20.62 6.29 19.04
C THR A 196 -19.46 6.37 18.03
N ASP A 197 -19.74 6.77 16.79
CA ASP A 197 -18.76 7.17 15.80
C ASP A 197 -18.32 8.63 16.07
N THR A 198 -17.20 8.81 16.74
CA THR A 198 -16.70 10.15 17.11
C THR A 198 -15.91 10.82 16.00
N MET A 199 -15.54 10.08 14.95
CA MET A 199 -14.63 10.56 13.90
C MET A 199 -15.29 10.71 12.52
N MET A 200 -16.62 10.67 12.45
CA MET A 200 -17.35 10.82 11.18
C MET A 200 -17.00 12.12 10.46
N ASP A 201 -16.92 13.24 11.20
CA ASP A 201 -16.61 14.56 10.60
C ASP A 201 -15.18 14.62 10.05
N ILE A 202 -14.23 14.05 10.75
CA ILE A 202 -12.81 13.97 10.28
C ILE A 202 -12.74 13.13 9.01
N ARG A 203 -13.41 11.98 8.94
CA ARG A 203 -13.42 11.14 7.74
C ARG A 203 -14.13 11.81 6.56
N THR A 204 -15.21 12.57 6.79
CA THR A 204 -15.88 13.32 5.72
C THR A 204 -15.03 14.51 5.24
N GLU A 205 -14.24 15.14 6.10
CA GLU A 205 -13.25 16.14 5.70
C GLU A 205 -12.16 15.51 4.83
N ILE A 206 -11.63 14.34 5.20
CA ILE A 206 -10.70 13.56 4.37
C ILE A 206 -11.27 13.34 2.97
N VAL A 207 -12.52 12.87 2.86
CA VAL A 207 -13.20 12.65 1.58
C VAL A 207 -13.27 13.92 0.73
N LYS A 208 -13.65 15.06 1.33
CA LYS A 208 -13.73 16.36 0.61
C LYS A 208 -12.38 16.74 0.03
N VAL A 209 -11.31 16.61 0.82
CA VAL A 209 -9.96 16.97 0.36
C VAL A 209 -9.44 15.98 -0.66
N LEU A 210 -9.68 14.67 -0.52
CA LEU A 210 -9.32 13.69 -1.54
C LEU A 210 -9.96 14.00 -2.89
N ASN A 211 -11.25 14.35 -2.91
CA ASN A 211 -11.92 14.76 -4.14
C ASN A 211 -11.34 16.07 -4.71
N GLN A 212 -10.95 17.01 -3.86
CA GLN A 212 -10.32 18.27 -4.28
C GLN A 212 -8.95 18.01 -4.97
N VAL A 213 -8.16 17.05 -4.49
CA VAL A 213 -6.87 16.67 -5.12
C VAL A 213 -7.02 15.65 -6.25
N GLY A 214 -8.24 15.49 -6.78
CA GLY A 214 -8.53 14.66 -7.94
C GLY A 214 -8.55 13.15 -7.66
N LEU A 215 -8.78 12.74 -6.40
CA LEU A 215 -8.98 11.33 -6.04
C LEU A 215 -10.46 11.09 -5.72
N GLU A 216 -11.18 10.56 -6.69
CA GLU A 216 -12.61 10.25 -6.57
C GLU A 216 -12.84 9.18 -5.49
N THR A 217 -13.72 9.49 -4.55
CA THR A 217 -14.09 8.63 -3.41
C THR A 217 -15.54 8.20 -3.53
N PHE A 218 -15.90 7.01 -3.04
CA PHE A 218 -17.26 6.48 -3.15
C PHE A 218 -17.85 5.96 -1.84
N VAL A 219 -17.03 5.64 -0.85
CA VAL A 219 -17.51 5.17 0.45
C VAL A 219 -16.56 5.62 1.56
N VAL A 220 -17.13 5.86 2.73
CA VAL A 220 -16.38 6.16 3.96
C VAL A 220 -17.16 5.61 5.15
N HIS A 221 -16.48 4.93 6.04
CA HIS A 221 -17.11 4.38 7.24
C HIS A 221 -16.11 4.15 8.38
N HIS A 222 -16.66 3.94 9.57
CA HIS A 222 -15.91 3.41 10.70
C HIS A 222 -15.71 1.92 10.52
N GLU A 223 -14.51 1.45 10.82
CA GLU A 223 -14.12 0.04 10.74
C GLU A 223 -14.32 -0.70 12.07
N VAL A 224 -14.00 -2.01 12.06
CA VAL A 224 -14.32 -2.94 13.17
C VAL A 224 -13.58 -2.59 14.45
N ALA A 225 -12.31 -2.16 14.38
CA ALA A 225 -11.53 -1.78 15.56
C ALA A 225 -11.88 -0.37 16.04
N GLN A 226 -11.61 -0.12 17.32
CA GLN A 226 -11.68 1.22 17.91
C GLN A 226 -10.73 2.17 17.18
N ALA A 227 -11.15 3.41 16.95
CA ALA A 227 -10.35 4.43 16.28
C ALA A 227 -9.99 4.11 14.82
N GLN A 228 -10.65 3.15 14.18
CA GLN A 228 -10.35 2.70 12.82
C GLN A 228 -11.37 3.23 11.81
N GLY A 229 -10.88 3.63 10.64
CA GLY A 229 -11.71 4.07 9.54
C GLY A 229 -11.18 3.57 8.20
N GLU A 230 -12.07 3.61 7.21
CA GLU A 230 -11.78 3.27 5.82
C GLU A 230 -12.35 4.32 4.88
N VAL A 231 -11.62 4.59 3.79
CA VAL A 231 -12.09 5.41 2.67
C VAL A 231 -11.88 4.63 1.38
N GLY A 232 -12.96 4.29 0.71
CA GLY A 232 -12.94 3.66 -0.61
C GLY A 232 -12.70 4.68 -1.71
N VAL A 233 -11.69 4.41 -2.54
CA VAL A 233 -11.27 5.27 -3.63
C VAL A 233 -11.43 4.56 -4.97
N LYS A 234 -11.67 5.33 -6.02
CA LYS A 234 -11.82 4.81 -7.38
C LYS A 234 -10.54 4.11 -7.83
N PHE A 235 -10.70 2.98 -8.52
CA PHE A 235 -9.60 2.26 -9.15
C PHE A 235 -8.97 3.07 -10.30
N GLY A 236 -7.72 2.76 -10.60
CA GLY A 236 -6.98 3.31 -11.73
C GLY A 236 -6.05 2.27 -12.34
N ASP A 237 -5.27 2.65 -13.35
CA ASP A 237 -4.16 1.79 -13.77
C ASP A 237 -3.18 1.58 -12.60
N LEU A 238 -2.31 0.56 -12.70
CA LEU A 238 -1.41 0.17 -11.61
C LEU A 238 -0.63 1.37 -11.04
N VAL A 239 -0.10 2.25 -11.90
CA VAL A 239 0.71 3.40 -11.47
C VAL A 239 -0.17 4.47 -10.84
N GLU A 240 -1.33 4.74 -11.45
CA GLU A 240 -2.31 5.67 -10.90
C GLU A 240 -2.84 5.23 -9.54
N ALA A 241 -3.19 3.97 -9.40
CA ALA A 241 -3.65 3.41 -8.13
C ALA A 241 -2.57 3.54 -7.03
N ALA A 242 -1.31 3.29 -7.36
CA ALA A 242 -0.20 3.46 -6.43
C ALA A 242 0.06 4.94 -6.07
N ASP A 243 0.02 5.86 -7.05
CA ASP A 243 0.07 7.30 -6.82
C ASP A 243 -1.09 7.76 -5.91
N ASN A 244 -2.29 7.21 -6.11
CA ASN A 244 -3.48 7.51 -5.32
C ASN A 244 -3.38 7.01 -3.86
N VAL A 245 -2.75 5.85 -3.62
CA VAL A 245 -2.45 5.40 -2.24
C VAL A 245 -1.51 6.39 -1.53
N GLN A 246 -0.52 6.95 -2.23
CA GLN A 246 0.35 7.98 -1.63
C GLN A 246 -0.41 9.27 -1.30
N LYS A 247 -1.27 9.74 -2.21
CA LYS A 247 -2.17 10.89 -1.94
C LYS A 247 -3.09 10.62 -0.74
N LEU A 248 -3.73 9.45 -0.69
CA LEU A 248 -4.59 9.05 0.41
C LEU A 248 -3.85 9.11 1.75
N LYS A 249 -2.69 8.46 1.83
CA LYS A 249 -1.88 8.45 3.06
C LYS A 249 -1.49 9.85 3.51
N TYR A 250 -1.16 10.72 2.57
CA TYR A 250 -0.81 12.11 2.84
C TYR A 250 -2.00 12.89 3.40
N VAL A 251 -3.13 12.87 2.68
CA VAL A 251 -4.35 13.60 3.08
C VAL A 251 -4.86 13.13 4.43
N VAL A 252 -4.96 11.82 4.67
CA VAL A 252 -5.40 11.25 5.96
C VAL A 252 -4.54 11.76 7.11
N LYS A 253 -3.21 11.73 6.95
CA LYS A 253 -2.28 12.20 7.99
C LYS A 253 -2.39 13.71 8.22
N MET A 254 -2.54 14.49 7.16
CA MET A 254 -2.63 15.95 7.27
C MET A 254 -3.95 16.37 7.91
N ILE A 255 -5.08 15.78 7.52
CA ILE A 255 -6.38 16.09 8.14
C ILE A 255 -6.41 15.66 9.62
N ALA A 256 -5.87 14.50 9.96
CA ALA A 256 -5.72 14.10 11.37
C ALA A 256 -4.89 15.12 12.16
N HIS A 257 -3.76 15.57 11.59
CA HIS A 257 -2.89 16.58 12.22
C HIS A 257 -3.61 17.90 12.43
N LEU A 258 -4.34 18.40 11.44
CA LEU A 258 -5.11 19.65 11.55
C LEU A 258 -6.23 19.58 12.60
N ASN A 259 -6.74 18.38 12.85
CA ASN A 259 -7.72 18.11 13.90
C ASN A 259 -7.08 17.78 15.26
N GLY A 260 -5.77 18.03 15.46
CA GLY A 260 -5.07 17.76 16.72
C GLY A 260 -4.92 16.27 17.06
N LYS A 261 -5.01 15.41 16.04
CA LYS A 261 -4.91 13.95 16.16
C LYS A 261 -3.74 13.41 15.32
N THR A 262 -3.49 12.12 15.38
CA THR A 262 -2.47 11.45 14.57
C THR A 262 -3.03 10.23 13.88
N ALA A 263 -2.73 10.05 12.59
CA ALA A 263 -3.17 8.90 11.81
C ALA A 263 -2.03 7.94 11.51
N THR A 264 -2.34 6.65 11.55
CA THR A 264 -1.39 5.59 11.18
C THR A 264 -2.02 4.55 10.26
N PHE A 265 -1.22 4.08 9.30
CA PHE A 265 -1.51 2.93 8.43
C PHE A 265 -0.80 1.66 8.92
N MET A 266 -0.41 1.62 10.17
CA MET A 266 0.20 0.45 10.81
C MET A 266 -0.78 -0.73 10.79
N PRO A 267 -0.35 -1.93 10.35
CA PRO A 267 -1.27 -3.06 10.18
C PRO A 267 -1.94 -3.55 11.47
N LYS A 268 -1.26 -3.47 12.60
CA LYS A 268 -1.78 -3.95 13.90
C LYS A 268 -1.28 -3.07 15.05
N PRO A 269 -1.87 -1.89 15.26
CA PRO A 269 -1.45 -0.99 16.35
C PRO A 269 -2.02 -1.40 17.72
N LEU A 270 -3.20 -2.08 17.75
CA LEU A 270 -3.88 -2.46 18.98
C LEU A 270 -3.86 -3.98 19.19
N TYR A 271 -3.48 -4.40 20.39
CA TYR A 271 -3.58 -5.80 20.80
C TYR A 271 -5.05 -6.16 21.08
N GLY A 272 -5.47 -7.32 20.59
CA GLY A 272 -6.81 -7.86 20.88
C GLY A 272 -7.95 -7.19 20.08
N ASP A 273 -7.66 -6.32 19.13
CA ASP A 273 -8.63 -5.72 18.22
C ASP A 273 -8.28 -6.01 16.76
N ASN A 274 -9.11 -5.63 15.78
CA ASN A 274 -8.82 -5.83 14.36
C ASN A 274 -7.62 -4.98 13.89
N GLY A 275 -7.00 -5.37 12.79
CA GLY A 275 -5.90 -4.63 12.16
C GLY A 275 -6.33 -4.02 10.83
N SER A 276 -5.45 -3.19 10.25
CA SER A 276 -5.68 -2.50 8.98
C SER A 276 -5.12 -3.25 7.79
N GLY A 277 -5.97 -3.48 6.79
CA GLY A 277 -5.64 -4.00 5.49
C GLY A 277 -5.43 -2.92 4.43
N MET A 278 -4.97 -3.35 3.28
CA MET A 278 -5.06 -2.67 2.00
C MET A 278 -5.60 -3.69 1.00
N HIS A 279 -6.91 -3.97 1.08
CA HIS A 279 -7.52 -4.92 0.18
C HIS A 279 -7.33 -4.44 -1.25
N THR A 280 -6.80 -5.29 -2.09
CA THR A 280 -6.36 -4.90 -3.43
C THR A 280 -7.21 -5.59 -4.48
N HIS A 281 -8.06 -4.81 -5.15
CA HIS A 281 -8.85 -5.26 -6.29
C HIS A 281 -8.01 -5.22 -7.55
N VAL A 282 -8.12 -6.27 -8.38
CA VAL A 282 -7.35 -6.37 -9.63
C VAL A 282 -8.21 -6.94 -10.76
N SER A 283 -8.08 -6.35 -11.95
CA SER A 283 -8.57 -6.91 -13.22
C SER A 283 -7.64 -6.53 -14.37
N ILE A 284 -7.59 -7.38 -15.41
CA ILE A 284 -6.83 -7.12 -16.65
C ILE A 284 -7.79 -6.89 -17.81
N TRP A 285 -7.48 -5.88 -18.62
CA TRP A 285 -8.29 -5.49 -19.76
C TRP A 285 -7.46 -5.45 -21.04
N LYS A 286 -8.11 -5.78 -22.14
CA LYS A 286 -7.55 -5.69 -23.49
C LYS A 286 -8.64 -5.24 -24.47
N ASN A 287 -8.33 -4.26 -25.35
CA ASN A 287 -9.28 -3.69 -26.29
C ASN A 287 -10.60 -3.23 -25.62
N ASN A 288 -10.52 -2.63 -24.44
CA ASN A 288 -11.67 -2.23 -23.60
C ASN A 288 -12.56 -3.38 -23.10
N GLU A 289 -12.11 -4.62 -23.18
CA GLU A 289 -12.80 -5.79 -22.63
C GLU A 289 -12.10 -6.29 -21.37
N ASN A 290 -12.89 -6.59 -20.32
CA ASN A 290 -12.40 -7.22 -19.10
C ASN A 290 -12.13 -8.71 -19.36
N LEU A 291 -10.86 -9.11 -19.27
CA LEU A 291 -10.45 -10.49 -19.51
C LEU A 291 -10.77 -11.45 -18.35
N PHE A 292 -11.15 -10.90 -17.19
CA PHE A 292 -11.49 -11.73 -16.02
C PHE A 292 -12.92 -12.26 -16.06
N GLY A 293 -13.83 -11.64 -16.82
CA GLY A 293 -15.19 -12.12 -16.98
C GLY A 293 -15.29 -13.31 -17.93
N GLY A 294 -16.02 -14.36 -17.55
CA GLY A 294 -16.17 -15.60 -18.32
C GLY A 294 -17.30 -16.49 -17.79
N GLU A 295 -17.20 -17.79 -18.07
CA GLU A 295 -18.26 -18.77 -17.79
C GLU A 295 -17.83 -19.85 -16.77
N THR A 296 -16.64 -19.73 -16.17
CA THR A 296 -16.16 -20.68 -15.15
C THR A 296 -16.73 -20.32 -13.76
N TYR A 297 -16.02 -20.67 -12.70
CA TYR A 297 -16.45 -20.43 -11.32
C TYR A 297 -16.91 -18.97 -11.09
N LYS A 298 -18.21 -18.82 -10.75
CA LYS A 298 -18.84 -17.53 -10.40
C LYS A 298 -18.64 -16.42 -11.45
N GLY A 299 -18.63 -16.77 -12.74
CA GLY A 299 -18.53 -15.79 -13.83
C GLY A 299 -17.10 -15.33 -14.15
N LEU A 300 -16.10 -16.05 -13.68
CA LEU A 300 -14.70 -15.83 -14.05
C LEU A 300 -14.34 -16.55 -15.36
N SER A 301 -13.29 -16.09 -16.02
CA SER A 301 -12.67 -16.75 -17.16
C SER A 301 -11.55 -17.70 -16.71
N GLU A 302 -11.14 -18.64 -17.57
CA GLU A 302 -9.93 -19.44 -17.36
C GLU A 302 -8.68 -18.56 -17.23
N PHE A 303 -8.62 -17.47 -17.99
CA PHE A 303 -7.56 -16.47 -17.91
C PHE A 303 -7.45 -15.89 -16.48
N ALA A 304 -8.58 -15.54 -15.86
CA ALA A 304 -8.63 -15.06 -14.49
C ALA A 304 -8.18 -16.15 -13.50
N LEU A 305 -8.64 -17.40 -13.68
CA LEU A 305 -8.23 -18.49 -12.78
C LEU A 305 -6.73 -18.77 -12.88
N HIS A 306 -6.13 -18.70 -14.06
CA HIS A 306 -4.68 -18.82 -14.21
C HIS A 306 -3.92 -17.66 -13.55
N PHE A 307 -4.42 -16.42 -13.69
CA PHE A 307 -3.88 -15.27 -12.95
C PHE A 307 -3.89 -15.53 -11.43
N LEU A 308 -5.02 -15.98 -10.91
CA LEU A 308 -5.19 -16.32 -9.51
C LEU A 308 -4.24 -17.44 -9.07
N GLY A 309 -4.10 -18.48 -9.90
CA GLY A 309 -3.17 -19.59 -9.67
C GLY A 309 -1.74 -19.11 -9.46
N GLY A 310 -1.28 -18.17 -10.29
CA GLY A 310 0.03 -17.55 -10.15
C GLY A 310 0.17 -16.75 -8.84
N VAL A 311 -0.80 -15.92 -8.50
CA VAL A 311 -0.76 -15.15 -7.26
C VAL A 311 -0.76 -16.05 -6.02
N LEU A 312 -1.60 -17.11 -5.97
CA LEU A 312 -1.62 -18.05 -4.85
C LEU A 312 -0.34 -18.89 -4.77
N ARG A 313 0.25 -19.26 -5.91
CA ARG A 313 1.52 -19.99 -6.00
C ARG A 313 2.65 -19.22 -5.35
N HIS A 314 2.74 -17.93 -5.63
CA HIS A 314 3.80 -17.02 -5.20
C HIS A 314 3.48 -16.25 -3.91
N ALA A 315 2.27 -16.38 -3.36
CA ALA A 315 1.77 -15.53 -2.26
C ALA A 315 2.70 -15.43 -1.05
N ARG A 316 3.42 -16.51 -0.72
CA ARG A 316 4.35 -16.53 0.42
C ARG A 316 5.55 -15.60 0.20
N GLY A 317 6.10 -15.58 -1.01
CA GLY A 317 7.15 -14.64 -1.40
C GLY A 317 6.63 -13.24 -1.66
N LEU A 318 5.43 -13.12 -2.26
CA LEU A 318 4.73 -11.85 -2.44
C LEU A 318 4.53 -11.09 -1.13
N ALA A 319 4.35 -11.79 -0.01
CA ALA A 319 4.19 -11.18 1.30
C ALA A 319 5.37 -10.28 1.69
N ALA A 320 6.56 -10.48 1.14
CA ALA A 320 7.68 -9.56 1.34
C ALA A 320 7.37 -8.14 0.83
N PHE A 321 6.53 -8.00 -0.21
CA PHE A 321 6.11 -6.72 -0.79
C PHE A 321 4.74 -6.26 -0.32
N THR A 322 3.80 -7.18 -0.12
CA THR A 322 2.41 -6.88 0.24
C THR A 322 2.18 -6.75 1.75
N ASN A 323 3.07 -7.31 2.57
CA ASN A 323 3.05 -7.32 4.03
C ASN A 323 4.45 -6.98 4.55
N ALA A 324 4.87 -5.76 4.22
CA ALA A 324 6.27 -5.37 4.18
C ALA A 324 6.86 -4.93 5.53
N SER A 325 6.18 -5.18 6.65
CA SER A 325 6.67 -4.84 7.99
C SER A 325 6.62 -6.02 8.95
N THR A 326 7.42 -6.00 10.02
CA THR A 326 7.31 -6.98 11.09
C THR A 326 5.93 -6.95 11.76
N ASN A 327 5.28 -5.79 11.76
CA ASN A 327 3.93 -5.62 12.32
C ASN A 327 2.83 -6.25 11.45
N SER A 328 3.04 -6.41 10.14
CA SER A 328 2.11 -7.07 9.21
C SER A 328 1.71 -8.47 9.67
N TYR A 329 2.66 -9.21 10.24
CA TYR A 329 2.45 -10.60 10.70
C TYR A 329 1.75 -10.69 12.06
N LYS A 330 1.57 -9.57 12.75
CA LYS A 330 0.68 -9.47 13.91
C LYS A 330 -0.79 -9.25 13.49
N ARG A 331 -1.03 -8.75 12.25
CA ARG A 331 -2.35 -8.70 11.64
C ARG A 331 -2.76 -10.08 11.07
N LEU A 332 -1.86 -10.77 10.38
CA LEU A 332 -2.14 -12.05 9.70
C LEU A 332 -2.25 -13.24 10.66
N ILE A 333 -3.10 -13.11 11.67
CA ILE A 333 -3.40 -14.14 12.65
C ILE A 333 -4.91 -14.46 12.65
N PRO A 334 -5.33 -15.70 12.91
CA PRO A 334 -6.75 -16.06 12.98
C PRO A 334 -7.52 -15.27 14.03
N GLY A 335 -8.80 -15.00 13.78
CA GLY A 335 -9.72 -14.40 14.76
C GLY A 335 -9.94 -12.89 14.66
N TYR A 336 -9.25 -12.20 13.74
CA TYR A 336 -9.35 -10.74 13.57
C TYR A 336 -9.63 -10.35 12.11
N GLU A 337 -10.42 -11.15 11.42
CA GLU A 337 -10.83 -10.95 10.01
C GLU A 337 -9.69 -10.85 8.98
N ALA A 338 -8.45 -11.12 9.39
CA ALA A 338 -7.31 -11.13 8.51
C ALA A 338 -7.09 -12.54 7.91
N PRO A 339 -6.87 -12.64 6.59
CA PRO A 339 -6.72 -13.92 5.93
C PRO A 339 -5.32 -14.49 6.15
N SER A 340 -5.22 -15.59 6.86
CA SER A 340 -3.97 -16.33 7.06
C SER A 340 -3.86 -17.59 6.17
N ILE A 341 -4.95 -18.00 5.54
CA ILE A 341 -5.07 -19.23 4.75
C ILE A 341 -5.12 -18.88 3.27
N LEU A 342 -4.19 -19.43 2.47
CA LEU A 342 -4.04 -19.17 1.04
C LEU A 342 -5.05 -19.97 0.22
N THR A 343 -6.22 -19.38 0.03
CA THR A 343 -7.32 -19.94 -0.76
C THR A 343 -8.19 -18.82 -1.32
N TYR A 344 -9.13 -19.18 -2.17
CA TYR A 344 -10.10 -18.24 -2.73
C TYR A 344 -11.54 -18.73 -2.55
N SER A 345 -12.47 -17.80 -2.55
CA SER A 345 -13.90 -18.08 -2.43
C SER A 345 -14.75 -16.92 -2.91
N ALA A 346 -15.97 -17.23 -3.38
CA ALA A 346 -16.96 -16.23 -3.72
C ALA A 346 -17.68 -15.73 -2.45
N SER A 347 -17.76 -14.40 -2.29
CA SER A 347 -18.49 -13.74 -1.19
C SER A 347 -18.06 -14.11 0.23
N ASN A 348 -16.95 -14.83 0.41
CA ASN A 348 -16.45 -15.28 1.68
C ASN A 348 -15.26 -14.43 2.14
N ARG A 349 -15.43 -13.66 3.21
CA ARG A 349 -14.43 -12.76 3.76
C ARG A 349 -13.32 -13.47 4.56
N SER A 350 -13.43 -14.78 4.82
CA SER A 350 -12.36 -15.53 5.49
C SER A 350 -11.27 -16.02 4.55
N ALA A 351 -11.49 -15.97 3.22
CA ALA A 351 -10.51 -16.36 2.21
C ALA A 351 -9.49 -15.24 1.98
N SER A 352 -8.25 -15.62 1.60
CA SER A 352 -7.21 -14.64 1.22
C SER A 352 -7.54 -13.91 -0.07
N VAL A 353 -8.28 -14.58 -0.96
CA VAL A 353 -8.77 -13.97 -2.20
C VAL A 353 -10.28 -14.13 -2.25
N ARG A 354 -10.95 -13.01 -2.36
CA ARG A 354 -12.41 -12.96 -2.46
C ARG A 354 -12.81 -12.57 -3.88
N ILE A 355 -13.84 -13.25 -4.40
CA ILE A 355 -14.55 -12.82 -5.60
C ILE A 355 -15.79 -12.09 -5.13
N PRO A 356 -15.92 -10.77 -5.39
CA PRO A 356 -17.07 -9.99 -4.93
C PRO A 356 -18.39 -10.52 -5.48
N TYR A 357 -19.48 -10.35 -4.72
CA TYR A 357 -20.82 -10.77 -5.14
C TYR A 357 -21.34 -9.93 -6.31
N GLY A 358 -22.14 -10.56 -7.20
CA GLY A 358 -22.84 -9.86 -8.26
C GLY A 358 -21.95 -9.31 -9.36
N ILE A 359 -20.78 -9.93 -9.59
CA ILE A 359 -19.92 -9.52 -10.71
C ILE A 359 -20.60 -9.79 -12.04
N SER A 360 -20.56 -8.79 -12.92
CA SER A 360 -20.84 -8.92 -14.36
C SER A 360 -19.53 -9.15 -15.12
N LYS A 361 -19.61 -9.47 -16.43
CA LYS A 361 -18.40 -9.59 -17.26
C LYS A 361 -17.47 -8.37 -17.08
N ASN A 362 -18.04 -7.16 -17.05
CA ASN A 362 -17.26 -5.92 -16.97
C ASN A 362 -16.75 -5.58 -15.54
N SER A 363 -17.35 -6.15 -14.50
CA SER A 363 -16.94 -5.91 -13.10
C SER A 363 -16.18 -7.08 -12.48
N ALA A 364 -15.89 -8.13 -13.24
CA ALA A 364 -15.14 -9.30 -12.79
C ALA A 364 -13.75 -8.88 -12.31
N ARG A 365 -13.42 -9.26 -11.09
CA ARG A 365 -12.16 -8.92 -10.43
C ARG A 365 -11.89 -9.82 -9.25
N PHE A 366 -10.64 -9.86 -8.81
CA PHE A 366 -10.24 -10.41 -7.51
C PHE A 366 -10.05 -9.32 -6.49
N GLU A 367 -10.35 -9.61 -5.25
CA GLU A 367 -10.00 -8.85 -4.06
C GLU A 367 -8.96 -9.66 -3.27
N PHE A 368 -7.71 -9.25 -3.32
CA PHE A 368 -6.65 -9.78 -2.48
C PHE A 368 -6.71 -9.12 -1.11
N ARG A 369 -7.00 -9.88 -0.06
CA ARG A 369 -7.26 -9.38 1.27
C ARG A 369 -6.04 -9.39 2.20
N PHE A 370 -4.97 -10.09 1.82
CA PHE A 370 -3.76 -10.19 2.63
C PHE A 370 -2.88 -8.93 2.60
N PRO A 371 -2.80 -8.10 1.55
CA PRO A 371 -1.97 -6.90 1.58
C PRO A 371 -2.35 -5.94 2.70
N ASP A 372 -1.39 -5.16 3.17
CA ASP A 372 -1.60 -4.08 4.13
C ASP A 372 -0.88 -2.79 3.74
N SER A 373 -1.29 -1.68 4.36
CA SER A 373 -0.82 -0.35 4.00
C SER A 373 0.60 -0.01 4.48
N SER A 374 1.31 -0.91 5.16
CA SER A 374 2.74 -0.74 5.45
C SER A 374 3.61 -0.99 4.22
N SER A 375 3.03 -1.58 3.18
CA SER A 375 3.70 -1.86 1.92
C SER A 375 3.92 -0.59 1.08
N ASN A 376 4.93 -0.66 0.21
CA ASN A 376 5.09 0.27 -0.88
C ASN A 376 4.10 -0.11 -2.00
N PRO A 377 3.10 0.73 -2.34
CA PRO A 377 2.03 0.33 -3.26
C PRO A 377 2.55 0.01 -4.67
N TYR A 378 3.57 0.72 -5.14
CA TYR A 378 4.17 0.45 -6.46
C TYR A 378 4.78 -0.96 -6.53
N LEU A 379 5.49 -1.37 -5.47
CA LEU A 379 6.12 -2.69 -5.39
C LEU A 379 5.08 -3.78 -5.17
N ALA A 380 4.10 -3.56 -4.29
CA ALA A 380 3.05 -4.52 -3.99
C ALA A 380 2.20 -4.83 -5.24
N PHE A 381 1.72 -3.78 -5.92
CA PHE A 381 0.90 -3.96 -7.12
C PHE A 381 1.70 -4.52 -8.29
N GLY A 382 2.95 -4.05 -8.48
CA GLY A 382 3.85 -4.59 -9.49
C GLY A 382 4.13 -6.07 -9.28
N ALA A 383 4.41 -6.49 -8.06
CA ALA A 383 4.68 -7.90 -7.74
C ALA A 383 3.43 -8.80 -7.89
N ILE A 384 2.24 -8.32 -7.50
CA ILE A 384 0.97 -9.03 -7.74
C ILE A 384 0.73 -9.22 -9.25
N LEU A 385 0.94 -8.17 -10.06
CA LEU A 385 0.79 -8.26 -11.51
C LEU A 385 1.76 -9.27 -12.11
N MET A 386 3.05 -9.24 -11.72
CA MET A 386 4.05 -10.19 -12.21
C MET A 386 3.71 -11.64 -11.85
N ALA A 387 3.24 -11.89 -10.63
CA ALA A 387 2.80 -13.22 -10.20
C ALA A 387 1.60 -13.72 -11.03
N GLY A 388 0.64 -12.84 -11.31
CA GLY A 388 -0.51 -13.17 -12.15
C GLY A 388 -0.12 -13.43 -13.61
N ILE A 389 0.79 -12.65 -14.18
CA ILE A 389 1.32 -12.86 -15.55
C ILE A 389 2.00 -14.23 -15.65
N ASP A 390 2.81 -14.60 -14.67
CA ASP A 390 3.45 -15.92 -14.61
C ASP A 390 2.42 -17.05 -14.54
N GLY A 391 1.37 -16.86 -13.74
CA GLY A 391 0.26 -17.80 -13.65
C GLY A 391 -0.46 -18.00 -14.99
N ILE A 392 -0.73 -16.93 -15.73
CA ILE A 392 -1.37 -17.01 -17.07
C ILE A 392 -0.44 -17.74 -18.06
N LYS A 393 0.84 -17.34 -18.12
CA LYS A 393 1.81 -17.94 -19.04
C LYS A 393 1.97 -19.44 -18.83
N ASN A 394 1.98 -19.88 -17.58
CA ASN A 394 2.19 -21.28 -17.19
C ASN A 394 0.88 -22.02 -16.93
N LYS A 395 -0.28 -21.42 -17.18
CA LYS A 395 -1.62 -22.00 -16.97
C LYS A 395 -1.76 -22.60 -15.56
N MET A 396 -1.34 -21.87 -14.55
CA MET A 396 -1.36 -22.34 -13.17
C MET A 396 -2.79 -22.49 -12.66
N ASP A 397 -3.07 -23.66 -12.06
CA ASP A 397 -4.35 -23.94 -11.44
C ASP A 397 -4.38 -23.36 -10.01
N PRO A 398 -5.38 -22.54 -9.64
CA PRO A 398 -5.54 -22.04 -8.28
C PRO A 398 -6.01 -23.10 -7.28
N GLY A 399 -6.36 -24.30 -7.73
CA GLY A 399 -7.02 -25.33 -6.95
C GLY A 399 -8.53 -25.09 -6.78
N GLU A 400 -9.16 -25.83 -5.87
CA GLU A 400 -10.59 -25.70 -5.60
C GLU A 400 -10.92 -24.47 -4.75
N ALA A 401 -12.05 -23.83 -5.07
CA ALA A 401 -12.58 -22.74 -4.24
C ALA A 401 -13.10 -23.30 -2.90
N MET A 402 -12.89 -22.52 -1.82
CA MET A 402 -13.31 -22.95 -0.48
C MET A 402 -14.44 -22.06 0.05
N ASP A 403 -15.67 -22.47 -0.24
CA ASP A 403 -16.91 -21.75 0.15
C ASP A 403 -17.37 -22.11 1.58
N ILE A 404 -16.41 -22.23 2.52
CA ILE A 404 -16.66 -22.55 3.94
C ILE A 404 -16.03 -21.49 4.84
N ASN A 405 -16.48 -21.40 6.07
CA ASN A 405 -15.85 -20.51 7.05
C ASN A 405 -14.47 -21.04 7.46
N LEU A 406 -13.41 -20.48 6.88
CA LEU A 406 -12.03 -20.90 7.09
C LEU A 406 -11.51 -20.62 8.50
N PHE A 407 -12.10 -19.65 9.23
CA PHE A 407 -11.71 -19.38 10.63
C PHE A 407 -12.08 -20.49 11.59
N LYS A 408 -12.93 -21.43 11.18
CA LYS A 408 -13.33 -22.61 11.97
C LYS A 408 -12.45 -23.84 11.73
N LEU A 409 -11.58 -23.81 10.72
CA LEU A 409 -10.70 -24.94 10.42
C LEU A 409 -9.60 -25.05 11.48
N THR A 410 -9.37 -26.25 11.95
CA THR A 410 -8.23 -26.61 12.80
C THR A 410 -6.93 -26.66 11.96
N LEU A 411 -5.79 -26.56 12.63
CA LEU A 411 -4.49 -26.69 11.97
C LEU A 411 -4.31 -28.05 11.29
N ASP A 412 -4.89 -29.11 11.86
CA ASP A 412 -4.80 -30.45 11.30
C ASP A 412 -5.65 -30.56 10.03
N GLU A 413 -6.88 -30.05 10.04
CA GLU A 413 -7.72 -29.98 8.82
C GLU A 413 -7.07 -29.17 7.69
N ILE A 414 -6.39 -28.05 8.02
CA ILE A 414 -5.65 -27.25 7.05
C ILE A 414 -4.49 -28.07 6.44
N ARG A 415 -3.76 -28.82 7.27
CA ARG A 415 -2.66 -29.70 6.82
C ARG A 415 -3.15 -30.87 5.98
N GLU A 416 -4.21 -31.57 6.42
CA GLU A 416 -4.81 -32.70 5.70
C GLU A 416 -5.32 -32.28 4.30
N LYS A 417 -5.86 -31.08 4.20
CA LYS A 417 -6.30 -30.49 2.91
C LYS A 417 -5.15 -29.95 2.06
N GLY A 418 -3.91 -29.97 2.56
CA GLY A 418 -2.76 -29.44 1.84
C GLY A 418 -2.81 -27.91 1.60
N ILE A 419 -3.61 -27.19 2.38
CA ILE A 419 -3.81 -25.75 2.20
C ILE A 419 -2.60 -25.00 2.74
N LYS A 420 -2.01 -24.13 1.92
CA LYS A 420 -0.90 -23.28 2.33
C LYS A 420 -1.39 -22.13 3.21
N GLN A 421 -0.51 -21.68 4.09
CA GLN A 421 -0.74 -20.50 4.92
C GLN A 421 0.23 -19.38 4.56
N MET A 422 -0.17 -18.13 4.85
CA MET A 422 0.72 -16.99 4.80
C MET A 422 1.93 -17.21 5.72
N PRO A 423 3.09 -16.63 5.41
CA PRO A 423 4.21 -16.62 6.35
C PRO A 423 3.84 -15.97 7.68
N HIS A 424 4.50 -16.38 8.75
CA HIS A 424 4.24 -15.84 10.09
C HIS A 424 5.24 -14.74 10.50
N THR A 425 6.25 -14.47 9.68
CA THR A 425 7.26 -13.43 9.94
C THR A 425 7.73 -12.77 8.65
N LEU A 426 8.21 -11.53 8.74
CA LEU A 426 8.83 -10.84 7.62
C LEU A 426 10.09 -11.59 7.13
N ARG A 427 10.89 -12.14 8.06
CA ARG A 427 12.04 -12.99 7.71
C ARG A 427 11.64 -14.10 6.75
N ARG A 428 10.61 -14.86 7.12
CA ARG A 428 10.17 -15.98 6.29
C ARG A 428 9.67 -15.55 4.91
N SER A 429 8.99 -14.42 4.82
CA SER A 429 8.53 -13.87 3.53
C SER A 429 9.70 -13.45 2.64
N LEU A 430 10.75 -12.85 3.21
CA LEU A 430 11.96 -12.50 2.48
C LEU A 430 12.72 -13.74 1.98
N GLU A 431 12.79 -14.79 2.79
CA GLU A 431 13.38 -16.09 2.40
C GLU A 431 12.60 -16.74 1.26
N GLU A 432 11.27 -16.79 1.34
CA GLU A 432 10.39 -17.33 0.30
C GLU A 432 10.50 -16.50 -1.01
N MET A 433 10.58 -15.18 -0.90
CA MET A 433 10.81 -14.29 -2.04
C MET A 433 12.13 -14.60 -2.75
N LEU A 434 13.21 -14.78 -2.00
CA LEU A 434 14.51 -15.10 -2.56
C LEU A 434 14.55 -16.49 -3.22
N ALA A 435 13.85 -17.46 -2.65
CA ALA A 435 13.74 -18.82 -3.18
C ALA A 435 12.89 -18.89 -4.46
N ASP A 436 11.94 -17.98 -4.63
CA ASP A 436 10.97 -17.98 -5.73
C ASP A 436 10.85 -16.57 -6.37
N LYS A 437 11.95 -16.09 -6.96
CA LYS A 437 12.05 -14.72 -7.50
C LYS A 437 12.08 -14.62 -9.01
N GLN A 438 12.08 -15.75 -9.75
CA GLN A 438 12.31 -15.71 -11.20
C GLN A 438 11.19 -14.98 -11.95
N TYR A 439 9.94 -15.19 -11.56
CA TYR A 439 8.80 -14.49 -12.14
C TYR A 439 8.88 -12.95 -11.99
N LEU A 440 9.44 -12.45 -10.89
CA LEU A 440 9.64 -11.01 -10.66
C LEU A 440 10.62 -10.38 -11.66
N LYS A 441 11.58 -11.17 -12.14
CA LYS A 441 12.66 -10.72 -13.01
C LYS A 441 12.29 -10.72 -14.49
N GLU A 442 11.20 -11.37 -14.87
CA GLU A 442 10.71 -11.37 -16.25
C GLU A 442 10.52 -9.94 -16.76
N GLY A 443 10.78 -9.71 -18.04
CA GLY A 443 10.72 -8.38 -18.63
C GLY A 443 11.65 -7.34 -17.96
N GLN A 444 12.62 -7.76 -17.16
CA GLN A 444 13.52 -6.89 -16.39
C GLN A 444 12.76 -5.93 -15.45
N VAL A 445 11.61 -6.39 -14.91
CA VAL A 445 10.75 -5.57 -14.04
C VAL A 445 11.43 -5.33 -12.70
N PHE A 446 11.72 -6.41 -11.95
CA PHE A 446 12.53 -6.35 -10.74
C PHE A 446 13.95 -6.84 -11.05
N SER A 447 14.94 -5.98 -10.92
CA SER A 447 16.33 -6.40 -11.12
C SER A 447 16.83 -7.25 -9.94
N GLU A 448 17.83 -8.08 -10.20
CA GLU A 448 18.51 -8.85 -9.13
C GLU A 448 19.10 -7.90 -8.07
N GLU A 449 19.68 -6.79 -8.51
CA GLU A 449 20.25 -5.75 -7.64
C GLU A 449 19.17 -5.14 -6.72
N PHE A 450 17.97 -4.85 -7.27
CA PHE A 450 16.86 -4.37 -6.46
C PHE A 450 16.42 -5.39 -5.41
N ILE A 451 16.21 -6.66 -5.81
CA ILE A 451 15.74 -7.73 -4.90
C ILE A 451 16.71 -7.91 -3.73
N GLN A 452 18.02 -7.92 -4.00
CA GLN A 452 19.05 -8.03 -2.98
C GLN A 452 19.10 -6.80 -2.07
N ALA A 453 19.04 -5.60 -2.64
CA ALA A 453 19.02 -4.35 -1.87
C ALA A 453 17.77 -4.26 -0.97
N TYR A 454 16.60 -4.67 -1.49
CA TYR A 454 15.35 -4.69 -0.73
C TYR A 454 15.43 -5.67 0.45
N GLN A 455 15.87 -6.90 0.19
CA GLN A 455 16.03 -7.93 1.22
C GLN A 455 17.01 -7.46 2.31
N SER A 456 18.19 -6.97 1.91
CA SER A 456 19.21 -6.47 2.84
C SER A 456 18.67 -5.31 3.67
N LEU A 457 18.00 -4.33 3.02
CA LEU A 457 17.40 -3.20 3.71
C LEU A 457 16.39 -3.66 4.76
N LYS A 458 15.43 -4.52 4.38
CA LYS A 458 14.39 -5.02 5.29
C LYS A 458 14.97 -5.84 6.44
N PHE A 459 15.94 -6.69 6.13
CA PHE A 459 16.60 -7.51 7.15
C PHE A 459 17.31 -6.66 8.20
N HIS A 460 18.17 -5.72 7.78
CA HIS A 460 18.98 -4.94 8.71
C HIS A 460 18.21 -3.80 9.41
N SER A 461 17.20 -3.24 8.74
CA SER A 461 16.46 -2.12 9.33
C SER A 461 15.22 -2.52 10.13
N GLU A 462 14.69 -3.73 9.95
CA GLU A 462 13.44 -4.16 10.59
C GLU A 462 13.53 -5.54 11.25
N VAL A 463 13.95 -6.59 10.50
CA VAL A 463 13.93 -7.96 11.01
C VAL A 463 14.91 -8.14 12.16
N PHE A 464 16.20 -7.87 11.92
CA PHE A 464 17.23 -8.07 12.94
C PHE A 464 17.03 -7.20 14.19
N PRO A 465 16.75 -5.89 14.07
CA PRO A 465 16.48 -5.07 15.27
C PRO A 465 15.25 -5.55 16.06
N TRP A 466 14.19 -5.98 15.37
CA TRP A 466 12.99 -6.47 16.05
C TRP A 466 13.22 -7.79 16.77
N GLU A 467 13.92 -8.76 16.14
CA GLU A 467 14.20 -10.06 16.72
C GLU A 467 15.22 -10.03 17.86
N SER A 468 16.08 -9.01 17.89
CA SER A 468 17.11 -8.85 18.93
C SER A 468 16.65 -8.07 20.16
N LYS A 469 15.46 -7.41 20.09
CA LYS A 469 14.91 -6.65 21.21
C LYS A 469 14.05 -7.53 22.09
N PRO A 470 14.28 -7.55 23.44
CA PRO A 470 13.39 -8.23 24.35
C PRO A 470 12.02 -7.55 24.36
N HIS A 471 10.96 -8.35 24.35
CA HIS A 471 9.59 -7.86 24.40
C HIS A 471 9.07 -7.82 25.84
N PRO A 472 8.26 -6.83 26.27
CA PRO A 472 7.71 -6.77 27.62
C PRO A 472 7.02 -8.06 28.11
N PHE A 473 6.38 -8.80 27.19
CA PHE A 473 5.75 -10.07 27.49
C PHE A 473 6.75 -11.16 27.94
N GLU A 474 8.00 -11.13 27.44
CA GLU A 474 9.05 -12.07 27.84
C GLU A 474 9.44 -11.86 29.31
N PHE A 475 9.42 -10.61 29.80
CA PHE A 475 9.64 -10.33 31.21
C PHE A 475 8.53 -10.92 32.11
N ILE A 476 7.28 -10.96 31.62
CA ILE A 476 6.18 -11.57 32.36
C ILE A 476 6.37 -13.08 32.44
N THR A 477 6.83 -13.72 31.35
CA THR A 477 6.86 -15.18 31.22
C THR A 477 8.16 -15.82 31.69
N THR A 478 9.30 -15.11 31.64
CA THR A 478 10.62 -15.71 31.83
C THR A 478 11.49 -15.04 32.89
N TYR A 479 11.08 -13.90 33.48
CA TYR A 479 11.93 -13.14 34.41
C TYR A 479 12.35 -13.92 35.66
N SER A 480 11.50 -14.79 36.12
CA SER A 480 11.72 -15.58 37.35
C SER A 480 12.00 -17.07 37.07
N CYS A 481 12.37 -17.43 35.82
CA CYS A 481 12.75 -18.81 35.48
C CYS A 481 14.17 -19.15 35.92
#